data_b55265f081a6ef42067c1cc77e4a4041
#
_entry.id   b55265f081a6ef42067c1cc77e4a4041
#
_cell.length_a   1.000
_cell.length_b   1.000
_cell.length_c   1.000
_cell.angle_alpha   90.00
_cell.angle_beta   90.00
_cell.angle_gamma   90.00
#
_symmetry.space_group_name_H-M   'P 1'
#
loop_
_entity.id
_entity.type
_entity.pdbx_description
1 polymer ?
#
loop_
_entity_poly.entity_id
_entity_poly.type
_entity_poly.pdbx_seq_one_letter_code
_entity_poly.pdbx_strand_id
1 'polypeptide(L)'
;MKKLLFSLAVLCAMWNIAAAETLPTVSTFSIVAIDPQTGEMGVAVASRYFSVGSVVPWAMADVGAVATQANVNVGYGQQAIDLLRQGLTAQEVLKKILADDKFEGKDGRQVAIVDAKGNVAAYTGPNAPKWAGDRQGKTWSAQGNILVGPQVPEAMGKAFDATQGELAEKLFAALKAGDAVGGDARGRQSASILVVKKLGGRNINNDRYVYINVDDNPDPFTELRRLLDLNLAYNYGDLTFKSLDAGNMQKARDASRKAVQYAPNSFGSHMRLAFLDYLTGDKAASLDEFAKAKTIDAANFDKQWKEEVDFDRFKPMAADKEFLQKLFPNGVPQ
;
A
#
# COMPACT_ATOMS: atom_id res chain seq x y z
N MET A 1 -66.88 16.10 56.07
CA MET A 1 -66.96 14.88 55.30
C MET A 1 -66.23 15.18 53.98
N LYS A 2 -64.91 14.96 53.89
CA LYS A 2 -64.14 15.16 52.70
C LYS A 2 -63.59 13.81 52.25
N LYS A 3 -64.02 13.35 51.09
CA LYS A 3 -63.55 12.11 50.48
C LYS A 3 -62.13 12.37 49.87
N LEU A 4 -61.17 11.63 50.39
CA LEU A 4 -59.80 11.61 49.84
C LEU A 4 -59.78 10.55 48.73
N LEU A 5 -59.60 10.97 47.49
CA LEU A 5 -59.33 10.11 46.36
C LEU A 5 -57.82 9.86 46.30
N PHE A 6 -57.39 8.62 46.52
CA PHE A 6 -56.01 8.17 46.25
C PHE A 6 -55.91 7.80 44.77
N SER A 7 -55.16 8.62 44.02
CA SER A 7 -54.80 8.28 42.67
C SER A 7 -53.49 7.44 42.67
N LEU A 8 -53.64 6.17 42.31
CA LEU A 8 -52.55 5.23 42.13
C LEU A 8 -51.91 5.50 40.78
N ALA A 9 -50.79 6.22 40.75
CA ALA A 9 -49.98 6.40 39.56
C ALA A 9 -49.14 5.12 39.32
N VAL A 10 -49.53 4.32 38.35
CA VAL A 10 -48.73 3.18 37.86
C VAL A 10 -47.58 3.76 37.02
N LEU A 11 -46.40 3.78 37.60
CA LEU A 11 -45.18 4.09 36.89
C LEU A 11 -44.79 2.89 36.02
N CYS A 12 -45.17 2.91 34.73
CA CYS A 12 -44.62 2.01 33.73
C CYS A 12 -43.17 2.41 33.50
N ALA A 13 -42.24 1.74 34.16
CA ALA A 13 -40.84 1.76 33.79
C ALA A 13 -40.69 1.07 32.42
N MET A 14 -40.67 1.86 31.36
CA MET A 14 -40.17 1.39 30.06
C MET A 14 -38.68 1.09 30.22
N TRP A 15 -38.34 -0.16 30.43
CA TRP A 15 -37.01 -0.64 30.19
C TRP A 15 -36.76 -0.53 28.68
N ASN A 16 -36.06 0.52 28.29
CA ASN A 16 -35.38 0.54 27.03
C ASN A 16 -34.36 -0.61 27.06
N ILE A 17 -34.75 -1.75 26.48
CA ILE A 17 -33.77 -2.75 26.05
C ILE A 17 -32.96 -2.05 24.97
N ALA A 18 -31.84 -1.47 25.34
CA ALA A 18 -30.84 -1.06 24.38
C ALA A 18 -30.54 -2.31 23.55
N ALA A 19 -31.02 -2.34 22.31
CA ALA A 19 -30.57 -3.32 21.35
C ALA A 19 -29.05 -3.24 21.37
N ALA A 20 -28.38 -4.34 21.72
CA ALA A 20 -26.95 -4.42 21.63
C ALA A 20 -26.60 -3.95 20.21
N GLU A 21 -25.95 -2.80 20.09
CA GLU A 21 -25.40 -2.35 18.81
C GLU A 21 -24.51 -3.50 18.32
N THR A 22 -25.00 -4.24 17.34
CA THR A 22 -24.16 -5.20 16.65
C THR A 22 -23.01 -4.42 16.08
N LEU A 23 -21.80 -4.69 16.57
CA LEU A 23 -20.58 -4.07 16.04
C LEU A 23 -20.65 -4.10 14.51
N PRO A 24 -20.43 -2.97 13.83
CA PRO A 24 -20.57 -2.90 12.38
C PRO A 24 -19.69 -3.97 11.74
N THR A 25 -20.32 -4.90 11.05
CA THR A 25 -19.61 -5.98 10.36
C THR A 25 -18.71 -5.36 9.30
N VAL A 26 -17.40 -5.63 9.37
CA VAL A 26 -16.41 -5.12 8.43
C VAL A 26 -16.57 -5.87 7.11
N SER A 27 -17.36 -5.33 6.19
CA SER A 27 -17.36 -5.79 4.80
C SER A 27 -16.08 -5.34 4.14
N THR A 28 -15.41 -6.26 3.43
CA THR A 28 -14.03 -6.02 3.04
C THR A 28 -13.65 -6.97 1.93
N PHE A 29 -12.85 -6.50 1.00
CA PHE A 29 -12.07 -7.39 0.15
C PHE A 29 -10.59 -7.04 0.26
N SER A 30 -9.77 -8.07 0.32
CA SER A 30 -8.33 -7.94 0.50
C SER A 30 -7.56 -9.00 -0.28
N ILE A 31 -6.29 -8.76 -0.50
CA ILE A 31 -5.34 -9.72 -1.04
C ILE A 31 -4.08 -9.69 -0.18
N VAL A 32 -3.59 -10.87 0.18
CA VAL A 32 -2.30 -11.07 0.82
C VAL A 32 -1.38 -11.80 -0.14
N ALA A 33 -0.14 -11.38 -0.26
CA ALA A 33 0.78 -11.97 -1.24
C ALA A 33 2.26 -11.85 -0.84
N ILE A 34 3.07 -12.70 -1.46
CA ILE A 34 4.53 -12.64 -1.47
C ILE A 34 5.05 -12.63 -2.90
N ASP A 35 6.09 -11.87 -3.17
CA ASP A 35 6.92 -12.00 -4.35
C ASP A 35 8.18 -12.81 -4.01
N PRO A 36 8.31 -14.07 -4.44
CA PRO A 36 9.47 -14.90 -4.10
C PRO A 36 10.78 -14.43 -4.72
N GLN A 37 10.73 -13.57 -5.76
CA GLN A 37 11.94 -13.06 -6.42
C GLN A 37 12.57 -11.91 -5.64
N THR A 38 11.73 -11.05 -5.05
CA THR A 38 12.18 -9.85 -4.33
C THR A 38 12.17 -10.02 -2.81
N GLY A 39 11.47 -11.04 -2.30
CA GLY A 39 11.20 -11.24 -0.87
C GLY A 39 10.17 -10.24 -0.31
N GLU A 40 9.54 -9.45 -1.15
CA GLU A 40 8.48 -8.53 -0.73
C GLU A 40 7.23 -9.30 -0.32
N MET A 41 6.63 -8.90 0.80
CA MET A 41 5.39 -9.46 1.32
C MET A 41 4.42 -8.34 1.64
N GLY A 42 3.13 -8.54 1.39
CA GLY A 42 2.21 -7.46 1.65
C GLY A 42 0.74 -7.83 1.61
N VAL A 43 -0.06 -6.84 1.97
CA VAL A 43 -1.51 -6.88 2.00
C VAL A 43 -2.06 -5.62 1.37
N ALA A 44 -3.08 -5.77 0.52
CA ALA A 44 -3.90 -4.66 0.11
C ALA A 44 -5.36 -4.95 0.47
N VAL A 45 -6.10 -3.90 0.88
CA VAL A 45 -7.48 -4.02 1.37
C VAL A 45 -8.30 -2.80 1.01
N ALA A 46 -9.58 -3.02 0.72
CA ALA A 46 -10.58 -1.95 0.58
C ALA A 46 -11.89 -2.35 1.25
N SER A 47 -12.62 -1.36 1.78
CA SER A 47 -13.81 -1.58 2.58
C SER A 47 -14.71 -0.35 2.63
N ARG A 48 -16.00 -0.57 2.87
CA ARG A 48 -16.86 0.46 3.43
C ARG A 48 -16.85 0.41 4.96
N TYR A 49 -15.68 0.65 5.51
CA TYR A 49 -15.39 0.72 6.93
C TYR A 49 -14.34 1.81 7.15
N PHE A 50 -14.50 2.64 8.18
CA PHE A 50 -13.55 3.70 8.49
C PHE A 50 -12.17 3.12 8.84
N SER A 51 -11.11 3.62 8.19
CA SER A 51 -9.71 3.28 8.52
C SER A 51 -9.43 1.76 8.51
N VAL A 52 -9.83 1.06 7.44
CA VAL A 52 -9.64 -0.39 7.30
C VAL A 52 -8.18 -0.83 7.44
N GLY A 53 -7.25 0.05 7.09
CA GLY A 53 -5.80 -0.18 7.22
C GLY A 53 -5.31 -0.31 8.67
N SER A 54 -6.08 0.16 9.66
CA SER A 54 -5.76 0.02 11.09
C SER A 54 -6.11 -1.37 11.65
N VAL A 55 -6.88 -2.17 10.91
CA VAL A 55 -7.50 -3.40 11.40
C VAL A 55 -7.02 -4.63 10.64
N VAL A 56 -7.03 -4.58 9.31
CA VAL A 56 -6.90 -5.75 8.43
C VAL A 56 -5.46 -6.16 8.12
N PRO A 57 -4.55 -5.26 7.66
CA PRO A 57 -3.25 -5.65 7.14
C PRO A 57 -2.18 -5.79 8.23
N TRP A 58 -1.45 -6.90 8.19
CA TRP A 58 -0.30 -7.19 9.03
C TRP A 58 0.81 -7.79 8.18
N ALA A 59 2.04 -7.36 8.37
CA ALA A 59 3.19 -7.93 7.69
C ALA A 59 4.48 -7.69 8.45
N MET A 60 5.43 -8.64 8.32
CA MET A 60 6.81 -8.54 8.82
C MET A 60 7.75 -9.10 7.75
N ALA A 61 8.78 -8.32 7.40
CA ALA A 61 9.77 -8.73 6.41
C ALA A 61 10.47 -10.04 6.84
N ASP A 62 10.72 -10.91 5.87
CA ASP A 62 11.29 -12.24 6.02
C ASP A 62 10.45 -13.22 6.88
N VAL A 63 9.22 -12.85 7.25
CA VAL A 63 8.34 -13.66 8.11
C VAL A 63 7.03 -14.02 7.41
N GLY A 64 6.24 -13.03 7.01
CA GLY A 64 4.96 -13.26 6.35
C GLY A 64 4.04 -12.06 6.34
N ALA A 65 2.84 -12.25 5.79
CA ALA A 65 1.78 -11.26 5.78
C ALA A 65 0.41 -11.91 6.07
N VAL A 66 -0.49 -11.13 6.68
CA VAL A 66 -1.78 -11.58 7.19
C VAL A 66 -2.85 -10.54 6.92
N ALA A 67 -4.02 -10.99 6.46
CA ALA A 67 -5.23 -10.18 6.40
C ALA A 67 -6.29 -10.81 7.31
N THR A 68 -6.80 -10.07 8.31
CA THR A 68 -7.90 -10.51 9.20
C THR A 68 -9.09 -9.57 9.08
N GLN A 69 -10.30 -10.11 8.87
CA GLN A 69 -11.48 -9.33 8.50
C GLN A 69 -12.79 -10.06 8.82
N ALA A 70 -13.93 -9.54 8.36
CA ALA A 70 -15.31 -9.97 8.67
C ALA A 70 -15.66 -9.75 10.16
N ASN A 71 -16.10 -10.76 10.91
CA ASN A 71 -16.12 -10.66 12.38
C ASN A 71 -14.68 -10.64 12.87
N VAL A 72 -14.02 -9.49 12.69
CA VAL A 72 -12.58 -9.38 12.82
C VAL A 72 -12.08 -9.67 14.24
N ASN A 73 -11.08 -10.53 14.35
CA ASN A 73 -10.22 -10.62 15.53
C ASN A 73 -8.86 -9.98 15.15
N VAL A 74 -8.68 -8.72 15.54
CA VAL A 74 -7.43 -7.96 15.23
C VAL A 74 -6.21 -8.65 15.82
N GLY A 75 -6.35 -9.34 16.95
CA GLY A 75 -5.28 -10.10 17.59
C GLY A 75 -4.67 -11.20 16.72
N TYR A 76 -5.40 -11.71 15.71
CA TYR A 76 -4.88 -12.70 14.77
C TYR A 76 -3.65 -12.18 14.00
N GLY A 77 -3.61 -10.87 13.70
CA GLY A 77 -2.48 -10.27 12.99
C GLY A 77 -1.16 -10.49 13.73
N GLN A 78 -1.08 -10.02 14.98
CA GLN A 78 0.12 -10.17 15.79
C GLN A 78 0.42 -11.63 16.12
N GLN A 79 -0.60 -12.42 16.51
CA GLN A 79 -0.43 -13.84 16.84
C GLN A 79 0.12 -14.63 15.64
N ALA A 80 -0.40 -14.38 14.44
CA ALA A 80 0.08 -15.06 13.24
C ALA A 80 1.52 -14.69 12.91
N ILE A 81 1.89 -13.42 12.98
CA ILE A 81 3.27 -12.97 12.76
C ILE A 81 4.23 -13.62 13.77
N ASP A 82 3.85 -13.70 15.04
CA ASP A 82 4.69 -14.32 16.10
C ASP A 82 4.87 -15.83 15.88
N LEU A 83 3.83 -16.53 15.43
CA LEU A 83 3.89 -17.96 15.11
C LEU A 83 4.71 -18.23 13.84
N LEU A 84 4.55 -17.43 12.79
CA LEU A 84 5.36 -17.49 11.56
C LEU A 84 6.84 -17.28 11.89
N ARG A 85 7.16 -16.33 12.76
CA ARG A 85 8.54 -16.05 13.22
C ARG A 85 9.16 -17.23 13.99
N GLN A 86 8.34 -18.05 14.63
CA GLN A 86 8.75 -19.31 15.27
C GLN A 86 8.98 -20.45 14.24
N GLY A 87 8.71 -20.23 12.96
CA GLY A 87 8.96 -21.17 11.87
C GLY A 87 7.76 -22.03 11.47
N LEU A 88 6.56 -21.78 12.01
CA LEU A 88 5.35 -22.46 11.60
C LEU A 88 4.97 -22.05 10.17
N THR A 89 4.40 -22.96 9.41
CA THR A 89 3.84 -22.68 8.08
C THR A 89 2.53 -21.91 8.16
N ALA A 90 2.13 -21.25 7.07
CA ALA A 90 0.85 -20.52 7.01
C ALA A 90 -0.35 -21.39 7.43
N GLN A 91 -0.36 -22.68 7.03
CA GLN A 91 -1.41 -23.64 7.39
C GLN A 91 -1.42 -23.98 8.88
N GLU A 92 -0.25 -24.21 9.48
CA GLU A 92 -0.13 -24.50 10.92
C GLU A 92 -0.54 -23.31 11.76
N VAL A 93 -0.14 -22.11 11.34
CA VAL A 93 -0.53 -20.85 11.99
C VAL A 93 -2.05 -20.68 11.93
N LEU A 94 -2.65 -20.81 10.74
CA LEU A 94 -4.09 -20.69 10.57
C LEU A 94 -4.87 -21.64 11.49
N LYS A 95 -4.47 -22.93 11.49
CA LYS A 95 -5.10 -23.94 12.36
C LYS A 95 -4.99 -23.55 13.84
N LYS A 96 -3.82 -23.04 14.26
CA LYS A 96 -3.56 -22.70 15.65
C LYS A 96 -4.36 -21.48 16.12
N ILE A 97 -4.35 -20.37 15.36
CA ILE A 97 -5.08 -19.16 15.76
C ILE A 97 -6.60 -19.39 15.82
N LEU A 98 -7.16 -20.22 14.92
CA LEU A 98 -8.56 -20.59 14.96
C LEU A 98 -8.91 -21.50 16.16
N ALA A 99 -8.03 -22.45 16.51
CA ALA A 99 -8.22 -23.33 17.65
C ALA A 99 -8.14 -22.56 18.99
N ASP A 100 -7.24 -21.58 19.07
CA ASP A 100 -6.98 -20.78 20.27
C ASP A 100 -8.02 -19.65 20.45
N ASP A 101 -8.85 -19.32 19.44
CA ASP A 101 -9.89 -18.29 19.55
C ASP A 101 -11.01 -18.70 20.51
N LYS A 102 -11.10 -17.97 21.61
CA LYS A 102 -12.12 -18.15 22.65
C LYS A 102 -13.21 -17.08 22.59
N PHE A 103 -13.10 -16.13 21.65
CA PHE A 103 -14.05 -15.05 21.53
C PHE A 103 -15.31 -15.48 20.78
N GLU A 104 -16.42 -14.88 21.15
CA GLU A 104 -17.70 -15.08 20.49
C GLU A 104 -17.62 -14.72 18.99
N GLY A 105 -18.41 -15.40 18.16
CA GLY A 105 -18.47 -15.14 16.72
C GLY A 105 -17.28 -15.64 15.90
N LYS A 106 -16.46 -16.57 16.43
CA LYS A 106 -15.32 -17.16 15.70
C LYS A 106 -15.69 -17.77 14.35
N ASP A 107 -16.89 -18.32 14.22
CA ASP A 107 -17.39 -18.91 12.98
C ASP A 107 -17.70 -17.85 11.89
N GLY A 108 -17.64 -16.57 12.23
CA GLY A 108 -17.74 -15.45 11.29
C GLY A 108 -16.39 -14.82 10.91
N ARG A 109 -15.25 -15.38 11.34
CA ARG A 109 -13.92 -14.87 11.01
C ARG A 109 -13.61 -15.09 9.52
N GLN A 110 -12.79 -14.19 8.96
CA GLN A 110 -12.15 -14.40 7.67
C GLN A 110 -10.68 -13.96 7.77
N VAL A 111 -9.76 -14.86 7.43
CA VAL A 111 -8.33 -14.62 7.57
C VAL A 111 -7.56 -15.30 6.45
N ALA A 112 -6.53 -14.63 5.95
CA ALA A 112 -5.58 -15.21 4.99
C ALA A 112 -4.15 -14.89 5.41
N ILE A 113 -3.25 -15.83 5.15
CA ILE A 113 -1.84 -15.80 5.58
C ILE A 113 -0.97 -16.25 4.42
N VAL A 114 0.14 -15.54 4.21
CA VAL A 114 1.28 -16.05 3.42
C VAL A 114 2.52 -16.05 4.30
N ASP A 115 3.34 -17.10 4.23
CA ASP A 115 4.63 -17.16 4.91
C ASP A 115 5.80 -16.82 3.96
N ALA A 116 6.99 -16.63 4.53
CA ALA A 116 8.20 -16.30 3.77
C ALA A 116 8.65 -17.38 2.78
N LYS A 117 8.11 -18.60 2.87
CA LYS A 117 8.40 -19.71 1.95
C LYS A 117 7.41 -19.77 0.79
N GLY A 118 6.39 -18.92 0.80
CA GLY A 118 5.36 -18.86 -0.22
C GLY A 118 4.17 -19.78 0.05
N ASN A 119 4.05 -20.40 1.22
CA ASN A 119 2.85 -21.14 1.56
C ASN A 119 1.70 -20.16 1.82
N VAL A 120 0.51 -20.54 1.33
CA VAL A 120 -0.72 -19.73 1.42
C VAL A 120 -1.77 -20.52 2.18
N ALA A 121 -2.48 -19.85 3.11
CA ALA A 121 -3.60 -20.42 3.81
C ALA A 121 -4.71 -19.39 3.98
N ALA A 122 -5.98 -19.79 3.80
CA ALA A 122 -7.12 -18.91 4.02
C ALA A 122 -8.26 -19.68 4.71
N TYR A 123 -9.07 -18.93 5.44
CA TYR A 123 -10.28 -19.39 6.11
C TYR A 123 -11.39 -18.36 5.97
N THR A 124 -12.53 -18.80 5.51
CA THR A 124 -13.79 -18.05 5.55
C THR A 124 -14.77 -18.86 6.38
N GLY A 125 -15.11 -18.36 7.55
CA GLY A 125 -16.01 -19.04 8.48
C GLY A 125 -17.42 -19.20 7.91
N PRO A 126 -18.16 -20.24 8.31
CA PRO A 126 -19.48 -20.56 7.77
C PRO A 126 -20.52 -19.45 8.04
N ASN A 127 -20.31 -18.66 9.08
CA ASN A 127 -21.15 -17.54 9.48
C ASN A 127 -20.58 -16.18 9.04
N ALA A 128 -19.55 -16.16 8.18
CA ALA A 128 -19.07 -14.92 7.58
C ALA A 128 -20.19 -14.28 6.74
N PRO A 129 -20.40 -12.95 6.86
CA PRO A 129 -21.49 -12.25 6.18
C PRO A 129 -21.38 -12.39 4.66
N LYS A 130 -22.44 -12.86 4.01
CA LYS A 130 -22.44 -13.27 2.60
C LYS A 130 -22.75 -12.10 1.63
N TRP A 131 -22.26 -12.14 0.38
CA TRP A 131 -21.40 -13.22 -0.12
C TRP A 131 -20.01 -13.12 0.53
N ALA A 132 -19.44 -14.27 0.95
CA ALA A 132 -18.09 -14.36 1.51
C ALA A 132 -17.35 -15.58 0.94
N GLY A 133 -16.04 -15.46 0.70
CA GLY A 133 -15.19 -16.50 0.17
C GLY A 133 -13.81 -16.00 -0.22
N ASP A 134 -12.99 -16.93 -0.73
CA ASP A 134 -11.63 -16.66 -1.18
C ASP A 134 -11.28 -17.35 -2.50
N ARG A 135 -10.18 -16.91 -3.09
CA ARG A 135 -9.45 -17.56 -4.17
C ARG A 135 -7.97 -17.50 -3.83
N GLN A 136 -7.28 -18.61 -4.06
CA GLN A 136 -5.86 -18.74 -3.78
C GLN A 136 -5.10 -19.03 -5.06
N GLY A 137 -3.96 -18.36 -5.23
CA GLY A 137 -2.95 -18.66 -6.23
C GLY A 137 -1.71 -19.29 -5.59
N LYS A 138 -0.62 -19.33 -6.34
CA LYS A 138 0.62 -19.95 -5.87
C LYS A 138 1.26 -19.17 -4.71
N THR A 139 1.13 -17.83 -4.72
CA THR A 139 1.83 -16.92 -3.78
C THR A 139 0.91 -15.85 -3.20
N TRP A 140 -0.40 -16.02 -3.35
CA TRP A 140 -1.39 -15.05 -2.89
C TRP A 140 -2.71 -15.69 -2.48
N SER A 141 -3.47 -14.99 -1.64
CA SER A 141 -4.89 -15.24 -1.39
C SER A 141 -5.68 -13.94 -1.50
N ALA A 142 -6.75 -13.95 -2.30
CA ALA A 142 -7.73 -12.88 -2.41
C ALA A 142 -9.05 -13.35 -1.77
N GLN A 143 -9.60 -12.57 -0.86
CA GLN A 143 -10.78 -12.93 -0.09
C GLN A 143 -11.67 -11.70 0.16
N GLY A 144 -12.92 -11.97 0.53
CA GLY A 144 -13.82 -10.91 0.94
C GLY A 144 -15.13 -11.42 1.52
N ASN A 145 -15.87 -10.49 2.10
CA ASN A 145 -17.17 -10.70 2.73
C ASN A 145 -18.10 -9.52 2.43
N ILE A 146 -19.43 -9.76 2.44
CA ILE A 146 -20.47 -8.84 1.97
C ILE A 146 -20.16 -8.30 0.56
N LEU A 147 -19.60 -9.15 -0.29
CA LEU A 147 -19.29 -8.81 -1.66
C LEU A 147 -20.51 -8.98 -2.56
N VAL A 148 -20.47 -8.34 -3.73
CA VAL A 148 -21.50 -8.57 -4.77
C VAL A 148 -21.48 -10.01 -5.30
N GLY A 149 -20.39 -10.78 -5.12
CA GLY A 149 -20.29 -12.18 -5.50
C GLY A 149 -18.86 -12.70 -5.65
N PRO A 150 -18.70 -13.98 -6.08
CA PRO A 150 -17.41 -14.64 -6.22
C PRO A 150 -16.51 -14.03 -7.29
N GLN A 151 -17.08 -13.27 -8.24
CA GLN A 151 -16.31 -12.60 -9.29
C GLN A 151 -15.28 -11.59 -8.72
N VAL A 152 -15.49 -11.09 -7.49
CA VAL A 152 -14.57 -10.11 -6.87
C VAL A 152 -13.21 -10.74 -6.60
N PRO A 153 -13.04 -11.78 -5.75
CA PRO A 153 -11.74 -12.41 -5.53
C PRO A 153 -11.18 -13.07 -6.80
N GLU A 154 -12.04 -13.50 -7.75
CA GLU A 154 -11.58 -14.02 -9.04
C GLU A 154 -10.93 -12.94 -9.91
N ALA A 155 -11.54 -11.76 -10.02
CA ALA A 155 -10.97 -10.64 -10.76
C ALA A 155 -9.66 -10.15 -10.10
N MET A 156 -9.63 -10.11 -8.76
CA MET A 156 -8.43 -9.73 -8.01
C MET A 156 -7.26 -10.65 -8.32
N GLY A 157 -7.46 -11.97 -8.25
CA GLY A 157 -6.42 -12.95 -8.53
C GLY A 157 -5.91 -12.89 -9.98
N LYS A 158 -6.82 -12.79 -10.96
CA LYS A 158 -6.47 -12.64 -12.38
C LYS A 158 -5.62 -11.39 -12.63
N ALA A 159 -6.01 -10.26 -12.03
CA ALA A 159 -5.26 -9.01 -12.18
C ALA A 159 -3.89 -9.08 -11.50
N PHE A 160 -3.80 -9.69 -10.32
CA PHE A 160 -2.53 -9.91 -9.63
C PHE A 160 -1.54 -10.70 -10.49
N ASP A 161 -1.99 -11.84 -11.06
CA ASP A 161 -1.15 -12.70 -11.88
C ASP A 161 -0.75 -12.07 -13.23
N ALA A 162 -1.62 -11.24 -13.81
CA ALA A 162 -1.38 -10.56 -15.08
C ALA A 162 -0.46 -9.33 -14.95
N THR A 163 -0.40 -8.70 -13.77
CA THR A 163 0.36 -7.47 -13.55
C THR A 163 1.85 -7.78 -13.38
N GLN A 164 2.68 -7.06 -14.12
CA GLN A 164 4.14 -7.13 -14.00
C GLN A 164 4.66 -5.98 -13.12
N GLY A 165 5.85 -6.18 -12.56
CA GLY A 165 6.53 -5.17 -11.75
C GLY A 165 6.45 -5.44 -10.26
N GLU A 166 6.48 -4.40 -9.46
CA GLU A 166 6.56 -4.46 -7.99
C GLU A 166 5.33 -5.08 -7.35
N LEU A 167 5.52 -5.70 -6.20
CA LEU A 167 4.41 -6.29 -5.45
C LEU A 167 3.31 -5.26 -5.14
N ALA A 168 3.68 -4.03 -4.82
CA ALA A 168 2.73 -2.96 -4.54
C ALA A 168 1.81 -2.64 -5.74
N GLU A 169 2.35 -2.67 -6.97
CA GLU A 169 1.57 -2.50 -8.20
C GLU A 169 0.61 -3.67 -8.44
N LYS A 170 1.07 -4.89 -8.24
CA LYS A 170 0.24 -6.10 -8.35
C LYS A 170 -0.91 -6.07 -7.34
N LEU A 171 -0.64 -5.68 -6.10
CA LEU A 171 -1.63 -5.56 -5.04
C LEU A 171 -2.67 -4.45 -5.36
N PHE A 172 -2.22 -3.29 -5.84
CA PHE A 172 -3.13 -2.22 -6.27
C PHE A 172 -4.01 -2.66 -7.44
N ALA A 173 -3.43 -3.29 -8.46
CA ALA A 173 -4.16 -3.78 -9.62
C ALA A 173 -5.23 -4.81 -9.22
N ALA A 174 -4.92 -5.70 -8.28
CA ALA A 174 -5.87 -6.66 -7.72
C ALA A 174 -7.06 -5.94 -7.05
N LEU A 175 -6.82 -4.98 -6.16
CA LEU A 175 -7.89 -4.21 -5.53
C LEU A 175 -8.75 -3.49 -6.57
N LYS A 176 -8.13 -2.82 -7.54
CA LYS A 176 -8.83 -2.09 -8.58
C LYS A 176 -9.71 -2.99 -9.45
N ALA A 177 -9.24 -4.21 -9.74
CA ALA A 177 -10.02 -5.21 -10.49
C ALA A 177 -11.21 -5.73 -9.68
N GLY A 178 -11.03 -5.97 -8.38
CA GLY A 178 -12.13 -6.36 -7.49
C GLY A 178 -13.20 -5.28 -7.39
N ASP A 179 -12.80 -4.02 -7.26
CA ASP A 179 -13.68 -2.85 -7.26
C ASP A 179 -14.46 -2.72 -8.59
N ALA A 180 -13.79 -2.91 -9.73
CA ALA A 180 -14.39 -2.77 -11.06
C ALA A 180 -15.54 -3.76 -11.34
N VAL A 181 -15.57 -4.91 -10.66
CA VAL A 181 -16.65 -5.90 -10.77
C VAL A 181 -17.67 -5.80 -9.64
N GLY A 182 -17.64 -4.71 -8.87
CA GLY A 182 -18.64 -4.35 -7.87
C GLY A 182 -18.16 -4.36 -6.42
N GLY A 183 -17.03 -4.98 -6.10
CA GLY A 183 -16.36 -4.91 -4.79
C GLY A 183 -17.26 -5.18 -3.58
N ASP A 184 -17.16 -4.30 -2.61
CA ASP A 184 -18.03 -4.24 -1.42
C ASP A 184 -19.45 -3.84 -1.81
N ALA A 185 -20.44 -4.68 -1.53
CA ALA A 185 -21.85 -4.44 -1.89
C ALA A 185 -22.46 -3.17 -1.28
N ARG A 186 -21.82 -2.61 -0.25
CA ARG A 186 -22.24 -1.36 0.40
C ARG A 186 -21.59 -0.11 -0.20
N GLY A 187 -20.56 -0.27 -1.05
CA GLY A 187 -19.81 0.80 -1.66
C GLY A 187 -18.41 0.97 -1.09
N ARG A 188 -17.82 2.17 -1.24
CA ARG A 188 -16.43 2.49 -0.93
C ARG A 188 -16.34 3.42 0.26
N GLN A 189 -15.24 3.37 1.04
CA GLN A 189 -14.90 4.35 2.07
C GLN A 189 -13.40 4.44 2.33
N SER A 190 -12.72 3.31 2.52
CA SER A 190 -11.30 3.29 2.85
C SER A 190 -10.53 2.24 2.08
N ALA A 191 -9.22 2.41 1.97
CA ALA A 191 -8.33 1.44 1.37
C ALA A 191 -6.92 1.55 1.96
N SER A 192 -6.15 0.45 1.92
CA SER A 192 -4.77 0.43 2.41
C SER A 192 -3.90 -0.52 1.61
N ILE A 193 -2.61 -0.19 1.52
CA ILE A 193 -1.54 -1.09 1.02
C ILE A 193 -0.41 -1.06 2.04
N LEU A 194 -0.03 -2.25 2.52
CA LEU A 194 1.15 -2.51 3.31
C LEU A 194 2.06 -3.48 2.55
N VAL A 195 3.28 -3.07 2.22
CA VAL A 195 4.32 -3.95 1.69
C VAL A 195 5.57 -3.80 2.55
N VAL A 196 6.12 -4.93 2.96
CA VAL A 196 7.36 -5.00 3.72
C VAL A 196 8.46 -5.67 2.89
N LYS A 197 9.68 -5.15 3.06
CA LYS A 197 10.90 -5.65 2.45
C LYS A 197 12.05 -5.38 3.40
N LYS A 198 12.92 -6.33 3.61
CA LYS A 198 14.06 -6.18 4.54
C LYS A 198 14.88 -4.94 4.19
N LEU A 199 14.95 -3.97 5.11
CA LEU A 199 15.63 -2.68 4.96
C LEU A 199 15.22 -1.89 3.68
N GLY A 200 14.04 -2.22 3.12
CA GLY A 200 13.55 -1.61 1.89
C GLY A 200 12.85 -0.26 2.08
N GLY A 201 12.42 0.04 3.29
CA GLY A 201 11.76 1.29 3.61
C GLY A 201 12.72 2.47 3.63
N ARG A 202 12.14 3.67 3.67
CA ARG A 202 12.90 4.92 3.75
C ARG A 202 13.49 5.09 5.15
N ASN A 203 14.63 5.75 5.23
CA ASN A 203 15.42 5.92 6.43
C ASN A 203 16.07 4.62 6.95
N ILE A 204 16.63 4.67 8.18
CA ILE A 204 17.41 3.60 8.76
C ILE A 204 16.49 2.58 9.45
N ASN A 205 16.82 1.29 9.33
CA ASN A 205 16.13 0.18 10.00
C ASN A 205 14.62 0.16 9.76
N ASN A 206 14.19 0.44 8.54
CA ASN A 206 12.79 0.46 8.15
C ASN A 206 12.51 -0.63 7.10
N ASP A 207 11.69 -1.60 7.46
CA ASP A 207 11.23 -2.66 6.57
C ASP A 207 9.92 -2.30 5.84
N ARG A 208 9.23 -1.20 6.20
CA ARG A 208 8.00 -0.77 5.53
C ARG A 208 8.33 -0.10 4.20
N TYR A 209 8.30 -0.88 3.13
CA TYR A 209 8.55 -0.40 1.77
C TYR A 209 7.40 0.47 1.25
N VAL A 210 6.15 0.02 1.48
CA VAL A 210 4.94 0.80 1.27
C VAL A 210 4.06 0.66 2.51
N TYR A 211 3.54 1.77 3.04
CA TYR A 211 2.51 1.77 4.05
C TYR A 211 1.62 3.01 3.87
N ILE A 212 0.50 2.79 3.22
CA ILE A 212 -0.42 3.85 2.79
C ILE A 212 -1.82 3.50 3.26
N ASN A 213 -2.49 4.48 3.88
CA ASN A 213 -3.87 4.39 4.31
C ASN A 213 -4.67 5.55 3.73
N VAL A 214 -5.83 5.24 3.17
CA VAL A 214 -6.89 6.17 2.85
C VAL A 214 -8.03 5.83 3.80
N ASP A 215 -8.16 6.58 4.88
CA ASP A 215 -9.01 6.23 6.01
C ASP A 215 -10.49 6.53 5.77
N ASP A 216 -10.80 7.60 5.04
CA ASP A 216 -12.16 8.01 4.70
C ASP A 216 -12.17 8.84 3.40
N ASN A 217 -12.66 8.26 2.32
CA ASN A 217 -12.75 8.92 1.02
C ASN A 217 -13.84 8.25 0.15
N PRO A 218 -14.73 8.99 -0.52
CA PRO A 218 -15.72 8.40 -1.42
C PRO A 218 -15.13 7.74 -2.66
N ASP A 219 -13.92 8.12 -3.08
CA ASP A 219 -13.11 7.44 -4.09
C ASP A 219 -11.71 7.11 -3.56
N PRO A 220 -11.60 6.09 -2.68
CA PRO A 220 -10.34 5.76 -2.03
C PRO A 220 -9.29 5.23 -3.02
N PHE A 221 -9.70 4.72 -4.19
CA PHE A 221 -8.77 4.14 -5.16
C PHE A 221 -7.98 5.21 -5.92
N THR A 222 -8.61 6.32 -6.29
CA THR A 222 -7.90 7.45 -6.92
C THR A 222 -6.87 8.02 -5.96
N GLU A 223 -7.24 8.21 -4.69
CA GLU A 223 -6.30 8.71 -3.69
C GLU A 223 -5.21 7.69 -3.35
N LEU A 224 -5.55 6.40 -3.22
CA LEU A 224 -4.58 5.33 -2.99
C LEU A 224 -3.55 5.25 -4.14
N ARG A 225 -3.99 5.39 -5.41
CA ARG A 225 -3.08 5.45 -6.56
C ARG A 225 -2.13 6.63 -6.48
N ARG A 226 -2.68 7.83 -6.22
CA ARG A 226 -1.87 9.05 -6.08
C ARG A 226 -0.80 8.91 -4.99
N LEU A 227 -1.17 8.36 -3.83
CA LEU A 227 -0.25 8.15 -2.71
C LEU A 227 0.77 7.04 -3.01
N LEU A 228 0.37 5.98 -3.72
CA LEU A 228 1.28 4.91 -4.12
C LEU A 228 2.32 5.42 -5.12
N ASP A 229 1.91 6.20 -6.13
CA ASP A 229 2.82 6.83 -7.07
C ASP A 229 3.85 7.70 -6.33
N LEU A 230 3.38 8.54 -5.42
CA LEU A 230 4.24 9.39 -4.61
C LEU A 230 5.23 8.57 -3.76
N ASN A 231 4.75 7.52 -3.09
CA ASN A 231 5.60 6.65 -2.28
C ASN A 231 6.69 5.97 -3.11
N LEU A 232 6.32 5.40 -4.27
CA LEU A 232 7.27 4.73 -5.16
C LEU A 232 8.27 5.72 -5.76
N ALA A 233 7.84 6.93 -6.14
CA ALA A 233 8.76 7.98 -6.59
C ALA A 233 9.82 8.32 -5.54
N TYR A 234 9.43 8.43 -4.27
CA TYR A 234 10.37 8.65 -3.17
C TYR A 234 11.29 7.45 -2.93
N ASN A 235 10.76 6.21 -2.96
CA ASN A 235 11.58 5.01 -2.78
C ASN A 235 12.66 4.89 -3.88
N TYR A 236 12.30 5.18 -5.13
CA TYR A 236 13.26 5.22 -6.23
C TYR A 236 14.22 6.40 -6.14
N GLY A 237 13.78 7.55 -5.60
CA GLY A 237 14.66 8.66 -5.25
C GLY A 237 15.75 8.25 -4.25
N ASP A 238 15.35 7.59 -3.16
CA ASP A 238 16.29 7.07 -2.15
C ASP A 238 17.23 6.00 -2.74
N LEU A 239 16.72 5.12 -3.60
CA LEU A 239 17.53 4.11 -4.30
C LEU A 239 18.55 4.78 -5.24
N THR A 240 18.20 5.91 -5.86
CA THR A 240 19.11 6.70 -6.68
C THR A 240 20.33 7.13 -5.87
N PHE A 241 20.11 7.76 -4.72
CA PHE A 241 21.20 8.22 -3.84
C PHE A 241 22.03 7.05 -3.30
N LYS A 242 21.40 6.00 -2.79
CA LYS A 242 22.12 4.80 -2.34
C LYS A 242 22.99 4.18 -3.44
N SER A 243 22.52 4.22 -4.69
CA SER A 243 23.28 3.69 -5.84
C SER A 243 24.44 4.60 -6.22
N LEU A 244 24.28 5.92 -6.13
CA LEU A 244 25.37 6.89 -6.32
C LEU A 244 26.46 6.72 -5.27
N ASP A 245 26.09 6.60 -4.00
CA ASP A 245 27.04 6.40 -2.89
C ASP A 245 27.82 5.09 -3.03
N ALA A 246 27.18 4.05 -3.62
CA ALA A 246 27.81 2.78 -3.94
C ALA A 246 28.64 2.82 -5.26
N GLY A 247 28.74 3.96 -5.95
CA GLY A 247 29.45 4.11 -7.21
C GLY A 247 28.75 3.47 -8.42
N ASN A 248 27.49 3.03 -8.28
CA ASN A 248 26.75 2.39 -9.37
C ASN A 248 25.89 3.40 -10.13
N MET A 249 26.53 4.11 -11.05
CA MET A 249 25.93 5.18 -11.85
C MET A 249 24.75 4.69 -12.70
N GLN A 250 24.86 3.52 -13.32
CA GLN A 250 23.79 2.99 -14.16
C GLN A 250 22.55 2.66 -13.35
N LYS A 251 22.70 2.00 -12.19
CA LYS A 251 21.59 1.70 -11.28
C LYS A 251 20.94 2.98 -10.74
N ALA A 252 21.75 4.01 -10.45
CA ALA A 252 21.24 5.31 -10.04
C ALA A 252 20.38 5.96 -11.12
N ARG A 253 20.85 5.95 -12.38
CA ARG A 253 20.10 6.45 -13.53
C ARG A 253 18.78 5.70 -13.73
N ASP A 254 18.79 4.37 -13.68
CA ASP A 254 17.58 3.56 -13.86
C ASP A 254 16.58 3.80 -12.73
N ALA A 255 17.05 3.94 -11.50
CA ALA A 255 16.20 4.31 -10.37
C ALA A 255 15.60 5.72 -10.56
N SER A 256 16.38 6.69 -11.00
CA SER A 256 15.88 8.05 -11.24
C SER A 256 14.84 8.10 -12.36
N ARG A 257 14.99 7.30 -13.42
CA ARG A 257 13.96 7.14 -14.47
C ARG A 257 12.65 6.59 -13.90
N LYS A 258 12.74 5.62 -13.00
CA LYS A 258 11.55 5.10 -12.30
C LYS A 258 10.90 6.17 -11.43
N ALA A 259 11.68 6.98 -10.70
CA ALA A 259 11.14 8.09 -9.92
C ALA A 259 10.37 9.09 -10.80
N VAL A 260 10.88 9.45 -11.98
CA VAL A 260 10.17 10.31 -12.95
C VAL A 260 8.91 9.63 -13.48
N GLN A 261 8.96 8.33 -13.77
CA GLN A 261 7.78 7.57 -14.24
C GLN A 261 6.61 7.66 -13.24
N TYR A 262 6.90 7.55 -11.94
CA TYR A 262 5.89 7.64 -10.88
C TYR A 262 5.49 9.08 -10.52
N ALA A 263 6.38 10.05 -10.75
CA ALA A 263 6.11 11.46 -10.47
C ALA A 263 6.51 12.35 -11.66
N PRO A 264 5.79 12.29 -12.80
CA PRO A 264 6.16 12.99 -14.04
C PRO A 264 6.08 14.53 -13.94
N ASN A 265 5.46 15.05 -12.88
CA ASN A 265 5.39 16.48 -12.60
C ASN A 265 6.31 16.90 -11.43
N SER A 266 7.28 16.05 -11.05
CA SER A 266 8.22 16.35 -9.97
C SER A 266 9.46 17.06 -10.51
N PHE A 267 9.56 18.36 -10.22
CA PHE A 267 10.74 19.16 -10.54
C PHE A 267 12.06 18.48 -10.11
N GLY A 268 12.17 18.07 -8.84
CA GLY A 268 13.38 17.45 -8.30
C GLY A 268 13.71 16.09 -8.92
N SER A 269 12.71 15.32 -9.39
CA SER A 269 12.96 14.05 -10.09
C SER A 269 13.55 14.28 -11.47
N HIS A 270 13.04 15.25 -12.23
CA HIS A 270 13.59 15.65 -13.52
C HIS A 270 14.99 16.24 -13.41
N MET A 271 15.23 17.14 -12.45
CA MET A 271 16.56 17.68 -12.17
C MET A 271 17.57 16.57 -11.92
N ARG A 272 17.25 15.64 -11.03
CA ARG A 272 18.13 14.50 -10.69
C ARG A 272 18.42 13.62 -11.90
N LEU A 273 17.40 13.28 -12.68
CA LEU A 273 17.57 12.47 -13.89
C LEU A 273 18.44 13.18 -14.92
N ALA A 274 18.23 14.48 -15.13
CA ALA A 274 19.03 15.29 -16.04
C ALA A 274 20.53 15.27 -15.70
N PHE A 275 20.88 15.44 -14.43
CA PHE A 275 22.27 15.32 -13.97
C PHE A 275 22.86 13.93 -14.25
N LEU A 276 22.08 12.87 -13.98
CA LEU A 276 22.53 11.49 -14.21
C LEU A 276 22.66 11.13 -15.69
N ASP A 277 21.75 11.61 -16.53
CA ASP A 277 21.86 11.44 -17.99
C ASP A 277 23.12 12.08 -18.53
N TYR A 278 23.47 13.29 -18.06
CA TYR A 278 24.75 13.92 -18.42
C TYR A 278 25.96 13.07 -18.01
N LEU A 279 26.00 12.65 -16.73
CA LEU A 279 27.11 11.86 -16.18
C LEU A 279 27.29 10.50 -16.87
N THR A 280 26.21 9.93 -17.41
CA THR A 280 26.24 8.69 -18.19
C THR A 280 26.46 8.89 -19.69
N GLY A 281 26.73 10.14 -20.13
CA GLY A 281 27.07 10.50 -21.50
C GLY A 281 25.87 10.81 -22.40
N ASP A 282 24.64 10.75 -21.90
CA ASP A 282 23.44 11.05 -22.68
C ASP A 282 23.03 12.52 -22.53
N LYS A 283 23.86 13.39 -23.16
CA LYS A 283 23.66 14.85 -23.10
C LYS A 283 22.33 15.31 -23.70
N ALA A 284 21.79 14.57 -24.67
CA ALA A 284 20.51 14.93 -25.29
C ALA A 284 19.35 14.68 -24.33
N ALA A 285 19.30 13.50 -23.69
CA ALA A 285 18.30 13.21 -22.65
C ALA A 285 18.42 14.17 -21.48
N SER A 286 19.64 14.52 -21.05
CA SER A 286 19.89 15.49 -19.99
C SER A 286 19.24 16.86 -20.28
N LEU A 287 19.42 17.39 -21.50
CA LEU A 287 18.80 18.67 -21.90
C LEU A 287 17.27 18.60 -21.89
N ASP A 288 16.71 17.49 -22.34
CA ASP A 288 15.25 17.27 -22.34
C ASP A 288 14.69 17.25 -20.90
N GLU A 289 15.35 16.53 -20.00
CA GLU A 289 14.93 16.47 -18.60
C GLU A 289 15.08 17.83 -17.87
N PHE A 290 16.15 18.59 -18.15
CA PHE A 290 16.29 19.96 -17.65
C PHE A 290 15.20 20.91 -18.19
N ALA A 291 14.82 20.78 -19.47
CA ALA A 291 13.73 21.56 -20.04
C ALA A 291 12.39 21.27 -19.36
N LYS A 292 12.10 20.00 -19.06
CA LYS A 292 10.92 19.59 -18.28
C LYS A 292 10.95 20.18 -16.87
N ALA A 293 12.08 20.07 -16.17
CA ALA A 293 12.23 20.65 -14.84
C ALA A 293 12.00 22.16 -14.86
N LYS A 294 12.56 22.87 -15.82
CA LYS A 294 12.36 24.31 -15.98
C LYS A 294 10.90 24.69 -16.28
N THR A 295 10.19 23.86 -17.03
CA THR A 295 8.77 24.06 -17.31
C THR A 295 7.91 23.87 -16.05
N ILE A 296 8.30 22.95 -15.16
CA ILE A 296 7.57 22.66 -13.91
C ILE A 296 7.79 23.79 -12.90
N ASP A 297 9.05 24.23 -12.70
CA ASP A 297 9.37 25.28 -11.74
C ASP A 297 10.60 26.10 -12.21
N ALA A 298 10.34 27.10 -13.06
CA ALA A 298 11.37 27.97 -13.58
C ALA A 298 12.06 28.83 -12.51
N ALA A 299 11.32 29.23 -11.46
CA ALA A 299 11.88 30.07 -10.42
C ALA A 299 12.91 29.31 -9.56
N ASN A 300 12.69 28.04 -9.33
CA ASN A 300 13.58 27.19 -8.53
C ASN A 300 14.71 26.56 -9.36
N PHE A 301 14.56 26.53 -10.69
CA PHE A 301 15.53 25.90 -11.59
C PHE A 301 16.92 26.49 -11.48
N ASP A 302 17.02 27.83 -11.60
CA ASP A 302 18.33 28.54 -11.57
C ASP A 302 19.00 28.41 -10.20
N LYS A 303 18.22 28.45 -9.13
CA LYS A 303 18.74 28.25 -7.77
C LYS A 303 19.30 26.84 -7.59
N GLN A 304 18.54 25.82 -7.94
CA GLN A 304 18.98 24.43 -7.75
C GLN A 304 20.14 24.07 -8.72
N TRP A 305 20.15 24.63 -9.92
CA TRP A 305 21.31 24.50 -10.82
C TRP A 305 22.60 24.94 -10.15
N LYS A 306 22.62 26.14 -9.56
CA LYS A 306 23.80 26.69 -8.87
C LYS A 306 24.26 25.81 -7.71
N GLU A 307 23.32 25.35 -6.90
CA GLU A 307 23.61 24.47 -5.76
C GLU A 307 24.23 23.13 -6.20
N GLU A 308 23.72 22.53 -7.27
CA GLU A 308 24.15 21.21 -7.73
C GLU A 308 25.50 21.24 -8.50
N VAL A 309 25.76 22.27 -9.32
CA VAL A 309 27.00 22.32 -10.11
C VAL A 309 28.25 22.57 -9.27
N ASP A 310 28.11 22.99 -8.04
CA ASP A 310 29.21 23.15 -7.08
C ASP A 310 29.75 21.80 -6.58
N PHE A 311 28.96 20.72 -6.66
CA PHE A 311 29.45 19.38 -6.33
C PHE A 311 30.52 18.92 -7.34
N ASP A 312 31.62 18.33 -6.84
CA ASP A 312 32.75 17.87 -7.66
C ASP A 312 32.35 16.99 -8.84
N ARG A 313 31.34 16.11 -8.64
CA ARG A 313 30.83 15.21 -9.67
C ARG A 313 30.20 15.94 -10.87
N PHE A 314 29.75 17.19 -10.70
CA PHE A 314 29.12 17.98 -11.76
C PHE A 314 30.01 19.09 -12.34
N LYS A 315 31.24 19.27 -11.85
CA LYS A 315 32.21 20.21 -12.44
C LYS A 315 32.46 19.99 -13.94
N PRO A 316 32.52 18.74 -14.47
CA PRO A 316 32.63 18.51 -15.89
C PRO A 316 31.47 19.12 -16.70
N MET A 317 30.26 19.08 -16.17
CA MET A 317 29.07 19.69 -16.80
C MET A 317 29.16 21.22 -16.77
N ALA A 318 29.58 21.79 -15.65
CA ALA A 318 29.78 23.24 -15.50
C ALA A 318 30.87 23.78 -16.42
N ALA A 319 31.81 22.94 -16.84
CA ALA A 319 32.88 23.31 -17.78
C ALA A 319 32.52 23.07 -19.27
N ASP A 320 31.41 22.41 -19.56
CA ASP A 320 30.97 22.04 -20.91
C ASP A 320 30.25 23.23 -21.60
N LYS A 321 31.01 24.07 -22.27
CA LYS A 321 30.49 25.29 -22.90
C LYS A 321 29.40 25.03 -23.94
N GLU A 322 29.52 23.95 -24.74
CA GLU A 322 28.51 23.60 -25.75
C GLU A 322 27.20 23.18 -25.11
N PHE A 323 27.28 22.36 -24.08
CA PHE A 323 26.12 21.93 -23.31
C PHE A 323 25.44 23.12 -22.63
N LEU A 324 26.20 23.97 -21.95
CA LEU A 324 25.69 25.17 -21.24
C LEU A 324 25.04 26.17 -22.20
N GLN A 325 25.57 26.34 -23.39
CA GLN A 325 24.96 27.22 -24.41
C GLN A 325 23.57 26.72 -24.83
N LYS A 326 23.38 25.39 -24.93
CA LYS A 326 22.11 24.78 -25.26
C LYS A 326 21.13 24.89 -24.06
N LEU A 327 21.61 24.68 -22.85
CA LEU A 327 20.78 24.73 -21.63
C LEU A 327 20.38 26.17 -21.26
N PHE A 328 21.30 27.12 -21.42
CA PHE A 328 21.15 28.54 -21.10
C PHE A 328 21.46 29.43 -22.30
N PRO A 329 20.59 29.49 -23.32
CA PRO A 329 20.87 30.31 -24.52
C PRO A 329 21.01 31.80 -24.24
N ASN A 330 20.48 32.28 -23.13
CA ASN A 330 20.57 33.69 -22.69
C ASN A 330 21.68 33.93 -21.63
N GLY A 331 22.55 32.96 -21.40
CA GLY A 331 23.64 33.00 -20.42
C GLY A 331 23.33 32.17 -19.17
N VAL A 332 24.39 31.60 -18.57
CA VAL A 332 24.30 30.80 -17.33
C VAL A 332 23.87 31.71 -16.17
N PRO A 333 22.94 31.32 -15.32
CA PRO A 333 22.53 32.08 -14.13
C PRO A 333 23.75 32.35 -13.21
N GLN A 334 23.92 33.62 -12.81
CA GLN A 334 24.99 34.06 -11.89
C GLN A 334 24.60 33.87 -10.43
#